data_ba274518c3d49858c914dd62952c41a4
#
_entry.id   ba274518c3d49858c914dd62952c41a4
#
_cell.length_a   1.000
_cell.length_b   1.000
_cell.length_c   1.000
_cell.angle_alpha   90.00
_cell.angle_beta   90.00
_cell.angle_gamma   90.00
#
_symmetry.space_group_name_H-M   'P 1'
#
loop_
_entity.id
_entity.type
_entity.pdbx_description
1 polymer ?
#
loop_
_entity_poly.entity_id
_entity_poly.type
_entity_poly.pdbx_seq_one_letter_code
_entity_poly.pdbx_strand_id
1 'polypeptide(L)'
;YEIMPSLVGSEMCIRDSANGIYLKESEIKDKIEELVLMLTPDIVVITGHDLYNGKGFKELSNYRNTKHFMDAVRMIRKHFNSESITIIVGACGSNFEALIASGANFSSSPKRINIHTYDPAVIAIKVATTSINQTVDFGQVLKYIENKKDAFGGIETKGKMKVLL
;
A
#
# COMPACT_ATOMS: atom_id res chain seq x y z
N TYR A 1 -9.13 -9.43 15.81
CA TYR A 1 -8.71 -9.36 14.41
C TYR A 1 -9.96 -9.19 13.55
N GLU A 2 -10.18 -8.00 12.99
CA GLU A 2 -11.22 -7.82 11.98
C GLU A 2 -10.62 -8.11 10.60
N ILE A 3 -11.12 -9.17 9.97
CA ILE A 3 -10.79 -9.48 8.57
C ILE A 3 -11.57 -8.50 7.70
N MET A 4 -10.89 -7.74 6.86
CA MET A 4 -11.57 -6.85 5.89
C MET A 4 -12.38 -7.68 4.89
N PRO A 5 -13.72 -7.56 4.81
CA PRO A 5 -14.57 -8.38 3.94
C PRO A 5 -14.19 -8.29 2.45
N SER A 6 -13.63 -7.15 2.03
CA SER A 6 -13.19 -6.93 0.65
C SER A 6 -11.98 -7.78 0.24
N LEU A 7 -11.12 -8.15 1.20
CA LEU A 7 -9.97 -9.02 0.93
C LEU A 7 -10.36 -10.50 0.90
N VAL A 8 -11.32 -10.91 1.74
CA VAL A 8 -11.83 -12.29 1.78
C VAL A 8 -12.40 -12.72 0.42
N GLY A 9 -13.08 -11.82 -0.30
CA GLY A 9 -13.57 -12.12 -1.65
C GLY A 9 -12.45 -12.36 -2.67
N SER A 10 -11.29 -11.71 -2.53
CA SER A 10 -10.15 -11.91 -3.43
C SER A 10 -9.39 -13.21 -3.15
N GLU A 11 -9.35 -13.70 -1.91
CA GLU A 11 -8.75 -14.99 -1.56
C GLU A 11 -9.37 -16.15 -2.34
N MET A 12 -10.69 -16.17 -2.44
CA MET A 12 -11.40 -17.23 -3.15
C MET A 12 -11.09 -17.27 -4.64
N CYS A 13 -10.77 -16.13 -5.25
CA CYS A 13 -10.51 -16.03 -6.69
C CYS A 13 -9.08 -16.42 -7.08
N ILE A 14 -8.08 -16.14 -6.24
CA ILE A 14 -6.65 -16.26 -6.57
C ILE A 14 -5.90 -17.28 -5.69
N ARG A 15 -6.60 -17.98 -4.79
CA ARG A 15 -6.02 -18.91 -3.81
C ARG A 15 -4.90 -18.31 -2.95
N ASP A 16 -5.01 -17.02 -2.70
CA ASP A 16 -4.12 -16.29 -1.81
C ASP A 16 -4.64 -16.32 -0.37
N SER A 17 -3.77 -16.04 0.59
CA SER A 17 -4.16 -15.84 1.99
C SER A 17 -4.08 -14.35 2.33
N ALA A 18 -5.20 -13.74 2.69
CA ALA A 18 -5.25 -12.37 3.15
C ALA A 18 -5.43 -12.32 4.67
N ASN A 19 -4.58 -11.54 5.34
CA ASN A 19 -4.64 -11.33 6.79
C ASN A 19 -4.94 -9.85 7.05
N GLY A 20 -6.13 -9.55 7.59
CA GLY A 20 -6.53 -8.21 7.97
C GLY A 20 -6.26 -7.95 9.45
N ILE A 21 -5.53 -6.89 9.77
CA ILE A 21 -5.17 -6.52 11.13
C ILE A 21 -5.50 -5.06 11.34
N TYR A 22 -6.35 -4.77 12.31
CA TYR A 22 -6.65 -3.41 12.72
C TYR A 22 -5.60 -2.89 13.70
N LEU A 23 -5.01 -1.74 13.39
CA LEU A 23 -4.09 -1.00 14.24
C LEU A 23 -4.41 0.49 14.15
N LYS A 24 -4.21 1.22 15.24
CA LYS A 24 -4.19 2.70 15.16
C LYS A 24 -2.95 3.15 14.40
N GLU A 25 -3.03 4.25 13.65
CA GLU A 25 -1.91 4.76 12.86
C GLU A 25 -0.63 4.92 13.68
N SER A 26 -0.75 5.39 14.95
CA SER A 26 0.38 5.56 15.86
C SER A 26 1.04 4.24 16.31
N GLU A 27 0.32 3.12 16.23
CA GLU A 27 0.75 1.79 16.70
C GLU A 27 1.36 0.95 15.56
N ILE A 28 1.10 1.32 14.29
CA ILE A 28 1.53 0.52 13.13
C ILE A 28 3.03 0.26 13.16
N LYS A 29 3.83 1.30 13.39
CA LYS A 29 5.29 1.22 13.44
C LYS A 29 5.80 0.16 14.43
N ASP A 30 5.17 0.08 15.62
CA ASP A 30 5.64 -0.80 16.70
C ASP A 30 5.25 -2.27 16.48
N LYS A 31 4.22 -2.51 15.65
CA LYS A 31 3.70 -3.86 15.37
C LYS A 31 4.09 -4.42 14.01
N ILE A 32 4.34 -3.57 13.03
CA ILE A 32 4.52 -3.99 11.64
C ILE A 32 5.73 -4.92 11.45
N GLU A 33 6.82 -4.70 12.21
CA GLU A 33 8.03 -5.51 12.13
C GLU A 33 7.76 -6.96 12.52
N GLU A 34 7.13 -7.18 13.69
CA GLU A 34 6.72 -8.50 14.16
C GLU A 34 5.80 -9.18 13.17
N LEU A 35 4.80 -8.45 12.66
CA LEU A 35 3.82 -8.98 11.71
C LEU A 35 4.44 -9.42 10.38
N VAL A 36 5.31 -8.62 9.78
CA VAL A 36 5.92 -9.00 8.50
C VAL A 36 6.95 -10.12 8.64
N LEU A 37 7.64 -10.22 9.78
CA LEU A 37 8.56 -11.32 10.05
C LEU A 37 7.81 -12.63 10.32
N MET A 38 6.67 -12.57 11.00
CA MET A 38 5.84 -13.73 11.30
C MET A 38 5.08 -14.23 10.07
N LEU A 39 4.46 -13.33 9.30
CA LEU A 39 3.59 -13.67 8.18
C LEU A 39 4.34 -13.83 6.84
N THR A 40 5.54 -13.25 6.72
CA THR A 40 6.34 -13.23 5.49
C THR A 40 5.52 -12.95 4.23
N PRO A 41 4.76 -11.83 4.17
CA PRO A 41 3.83 -11.58 3.09
C PRO A 41 4.55 -11.17 1.80
N ASP A 42 3.98 -11.47 0.63
CA ASP A 42 4.44 -10.94 -0.66
C ASP A 42 3.97 -9.50 -0.88
N ILE A 43 2.84 -9.12 -0.28
CA ILE A 43 2.22 -7.79 -0.41
C ILE A 43 1.77 -7.30 0.97
N VAL A 44 2.13 -6.06 1.30
CA VAL A 44 1.63 -5.35 2.48
C VAL A 44 0.81 -4.16 2.04
N VAL A 45 -0.43 -4.09 2.50
CA VAL A 45 -1.30 -2.94 2.28
C VAL A 45 -1.51 -2.22 3.61
N ILE A 46 -1.08 -0.97 3.69
CA ILE A 46 -1.27 -0.11 4.85
C ILE A 46 -2.35 0.90 4.49
N THR A 47 -3.50 0.86 5.18
CA THR A 47 -4.60 1.80 4.96
C THR A 47 -4.84 2.65 6.20
N GLY A 48 -5.29 3.86 6.00
CA GLY A 48 -5.62 4.76 7.10
C GLY A 48 -6.05 6.13 6.61
N HIS A 49 -6.12 7.08 7.53
CA HIS A 49 -6.46 8.45 7.22
C HIS A 49 -5.32 9.40 7.58
N ASP A 50 -5.12 10.39 6.73
CA ASP A 50 -4.26 11.51 7.03
C ASP A 50 -5.02 12.83 6.84
N LEU A 51 -4.55 13.87 7.48
CA LEU A 51 -5.12 15.20 7.38
C LEU A 51 -4.03 16.17 6.92
N TYR A 52 -4.18 16.69 5.72
CA TYR A 52 -3.34 17.74 5.16
C TYR A 52 -3.94 19.12 5.48
N ASN A 53 -3.13 20.05 6.03
CA ASN A 53 -3.59 21.36 6.47
C ASN A 53 -3.59 22.46 5.38
N GLY A 54 -3.21 22.13 4.14
CA GLY A 54 -3.20 23.06 3.01
C GLY A 54 -1.99 24.00 2.91
N LYS A 55 -1.01 23.91 3.82
CA LYS A 55 0.10 24.90 3.92
C LYS A 55 1.37 24.57 3.13
N GLY A 56 1.29 23.65 2.16
CA GLY A 56 2.41 23.27 1.31
C GLY A 56 2.75 21.78 1.39
N PHE A 57 3.04 21.17 0.24
CA PHE A 57 3.16 19.72 0.10
C PHE A 57 4.43 19.13 0.71
N LYS A 58 5.50 19.91 0.84
CA LYS A 58 6.82 19.40 1.21
C LYS A 58 6.99 19.15 2.71
N GLU A 59 6.36 19.97 3.55
CA GLU A 59 6.57 19.93 4.99
C GLU A 59 5.76 18.81 5.65
N LEU A 60 6.41 17.86 6.30
CA LEU A 60 5.74 16.75 7.00
C LEU A 60 4.88 17.22 8.18
N SER A 61 5.20 18.36 8.77
CA SER A 61 4.39 18.98 9.83
C SER A 61 2.99 19.41 9.36
N ASN A 62 2.77 19.46 8.05
CA ASN A 62 1.48 19.76 7.46
C ASN A 62 0.54 18.54 7.35
N TYR A 63 1.03 17.37 7.77
CA TYR A 63 0.32 16.10 7.72
C TYR A 63 0.23 15.49 9.12
N ARG A 64 -0.95 15.00 9.48
CA ARG A 64 -1.17 14.47 10.82
C ARG A 64 -0.55 13.08 11.01
N ASN A 65 -0.71 12.18 10.05
CA ASN A 65 -0.39 10.77 10.18
C ASN A 65 0.66 10.26 9.17
N THR A 66 1.03 11.03 8.14
CA THR A 66 2.02 10.58 7.13
C THR A 66 3.29 10.01 7.75
N LYS A 67 3.78 10.63 8.85
CA LYS A 67 5.00 10.16 9.53
C LYS A 67 4.85 8.72 10.05
N HIS A 68 3.70 8.35 10.58
CA HIS A 68 3.46 6.99 11.08
C HIS A 68 3.52 5.96 9.95
N PHE A 69 2.93 6.28 8.80
CA PHE A 69 3.01 5.43 7.61
C PHE A 69 4.43 5.33 7.05
N MET A 70 5.17 6.44 6.99
CA MET A 70 6.59 6.46 6.59
C MET A 70 7.44 5.57 7.49
N ASP A 71 7.27 5.69 8.80
CA ASP A 71 8.02 4.90 9.78
C ASP A 71 7.69 3.40 9.64
N ALA A 72 6.43 3.05 9.39
CA ALA A 72 6.02 1.67 9.11
C ALA A 72 6.68 1.13 7.83
N VAL A 73 6.64 1.88 6.73
CA VAL A 73 7.30 1.50 5.47
C VAL A 73 8.79 1.30 5.66
N ARG A 74 9.46 2.22 6.34
CA ARG A 74 10.90 2.13 6.63
C ARG A 74 11.24 0.91 7.49
N MET A 75 10.36 0.56 8.44
CA MET A 75 10.55 -0.62 9.28
C MET A 75 10.53 -1.90 8.45
N ILE A 76 9.57 -2.04 7.52
CA ILE A 76 9.54 -3.18 6.59
C ILE A 76 10.81 -3.19 5.73
N ARG A 77 11.24 -2.04 5.22
CA ARG A 77 12.40 -1.92 4.32
C ARG A 77 13.75 -2.20 5.00
N LYS A 78 13.83 -2.21 6.33
CA LYS A 78 15.02 -2.70 7.04
C LYS A 78 15.29 -4.19 6.80
N HIS A 79 14.24 -4.98 6.59
CA HIS A 79 14.32 -6.43 6.46
C HIS A 79 14.09 -6.91 5.03
N PHE A 80 13.30 -6.19 4.25
CA PHE A 80 12.84 -6.62 2.93
C PHE A 80 12.98 -5.52 1.90
N ASN A 81 13.55 -5.84 0.74
CA ASN A 81 13.65 -4.91 -0.39
C ASN A 81 12.29 -4.79 -1.14
N SER A 82 12.24 -3.90 -2.12
CA SER A 82 11.04 -3.64 -2.91
C SER A 82 10.62 -4.79 -3.83
N GLU A 83 11.54 -5.70 -4.15
CA GLU A 83 11.23 -6.90 -4.94
C GLU A 83 10.70 -8.03 -4.06
N SER A 84 11.15 -8.14 -2.80
CA SER A 84 10.68 -9.16 -1.86
C SER A 84 9.25 -8.89 -1.42
N ILE A 85 8.98 -7.67 -0.92
CA ILE A 85 7.64 -7.27 -0.47
C ILE A 85 7.20 -6.02 -1.23
N THR A 86 6.04 -6.10 -1.88
CA THR A 86 5.35 -4.93 -2.44
C THR A 86 4.59 -4.21 -1.34
N ILE A 87 4.88 -2.93 -1.12
CA ILE A 87 4.20 -2.09 -0.13
C ILE A 87 3.28 -1.10 -0.84
N ILE A 88 2.01 -1.11 -0.45
CA ILE A 88 0.96 -0.22 -0.94
C ILE A 88 0.46 0.60 0.25
N VAL A 89 0.50 1.93 0.16
CA VAL A 89 -0.02 2.81 1.22
C VAL A 89 -1.24 3.56 0.71
N GLY A 90 -2.40 3.29 1.31
CA GLY A 90 -3.68 3.91 0.99
C GLY A 90 -4.17 4.80 2.13
N ALA A 91 -3.73 6.05 2.17
CA ALA A 91 -4.16 7.03 3.19
C ALA A 91 -4.62 8.33 2.51
N CYS A 92 -5.88 8.71 2.77
CA CYS A 92 -6.45 9.94 2.25
C CYS A 92 -5.60 11.16 2.63
N GLY A 93 -5.30 12.03 1.67
CA GLY A 93 -4.60 13.28 1.92
C GLY A 93 -3.14 13.16 2.37
N SER A 94 -2.54 11.97 2.34
CA SER A 94 -1.16 11.73 2.77
C SER A 94 -0.10 12.37 1.86
N ASN A 95 1.13 12.47 2.35
CA ASN A 95 2.25 12.95 1.55
C ASN A 95 2.78 11.83 0.65
N PHE A 96 2.29 11.81 -0.59
CA PHE A 96 2.65 10.83 -1.61
C PHE A 96 4.17 10.70 -1.81
N GLU A 97 4.86 11.84 -2.01
CA GLU A 97 6.29 11.86 -2.32
C GLU A 97 7.12 11.32 -1.16
N ALA A 98 6.74 11.66 0.07
CA ALA A 98 7.42 11.17 1.27
C ALA A 98 7.23 9.66 1.49
N LEU A 99 6.05 9.14 1.16
CA LEU A 99 5.76 7.71 1.25
C LEU A 99 6.53 6.90 0.20
N ILE A 100 6.56 7.36 -1.05
CA ILE A 100 7.39 6.74 -2.10
C ILE A 100 8.88 6.80 -1.72
N ALA A 101 9.37 7.96 -1.27
CA ALA A 101 10.76 8.12 -0.82
C ALA A 101 11.10 7.25 0.40
N SER A 102 10.12 6.86 1.21
CA SER A 102 10.31 5.93 2.33
C SER A 102 10.41 4.46 1.88
N GLY A 103 10.08 4.15 0.62
CA GLY A 103 10.19 2.82 0.04
C GLY A 103 8.85 2.14 -0.30
N ALA A 104 7.72 2.85 -0.26
CA ALA A 104 6.47 2.32 -0.77
C ALA A 104 6.56 2.11 -2.30
N ASN A 105 5.98 1.00 -2.81
CA ASN A 105 5.88 0.75 -4.24
C ASN A 105 4.74 1.58 -4.86
N PHE A 106 3.62 1.66 -4.14
CA PHE A 106 2.47 2.46 -4.53
C PHE A 106 1.98 3.27 -3.34
N SER A 107 1.56 4.49 -3.60
CA SER A 107 1.00 5.36 -2.56
C SER A 107 -0.16 6.18 -3.09
N SER A 108 -1.04 6.55 -2.18
CA SER A 108 -2.21 7.38 -2.44
C SER A 108 -1.89 8.87 -2.44
N SER A 109 -2.85 9.60 -2.96
CA SER A 109 -3.01 11.05 -2.82
C SER A 109 -1.88 11.92 -3.39
N PRO A 110 -1.41 11.70 -4.65
CA PRO A 110 -0.52 12.66 -5.30
C PRO A 110 -1.10 14.09 -5.29
N LYS A 111 -2.41 14.22 -5.37
CA LYS A 111 -3.13 15.50 -5.29
C LYS A 111 -3.73 15.82 -3.92
N ARG A 112 -3.36 15.07 -2.87
CA ARG A 112 -3.89 15.24 -1.49
C ARG A 112 -5.42 15.14 -1.41
N ILE A 113 -5.99 14.29 -2.25
CA ILE A 113 -7.44 14.03 -2.29
C ILE A 113 -7.81 12.79 -1.46
N ASN A 114 -9.09 12.66 -1.18
CA ASN A 114 -9.63 11.42 -0.63
C ASN A 114 -9.62 10.34 -1.70
N ILE A 115 -9.34 9.12 -1.27
CA ILE A 115 -9.36 7.92 -2.10
C ILE A 115 -10.51 7.02 -1.68
N HIS A 116 -10.93 6.14 -2.57
CA HIS A 116 -11.89 5.12 -2.22
C HIS A 116 -11.22 4.00 -1.42
N THR A 117 -11.93 3.43 -0.46
CA THR A 117 -11.42 2.36 0.44
C THR A 117 -10.93 1.14 -0.34
N TYR A 118 -11.51 0.85 -1.49
CA TYR A 118 -11.13 -0.27 -2.36
C TYR A 118 -9.89 -0.01 -3.23
N ASP A 119 -9.48 1.23 -3.44
CA ASP A 119 -8.39 1.54 -4.37
C ASP A 119 -7.09 0.81 -4.02
N PRO A 120 -6.63 0.75 -2.75
CA PRO A 120 -5.43 -0.03 -2.40
C PRO A 120 -5.59 -1.52 -2.67
N ALA A 121 -6.79 -2.08 -2.45
CA ALA A 121 -7.08 -3.49 -2.71
C ALA A 121 -7.05 -3.82 -4.21
N VAL A 122 -7.56 -2.93 -5.07
CA VAL A 122 -7.47 -3.07 -6.54
C VAL A 122 -6.02 -3.17 -6.99
N ILE A 123 -5.14 -2.32 -6.44
CA ILE A 123 -3.70 -2.38 -6.74
C ILE A 123 -3.11 -3.71 -6.25
N ALA A 124 -3.42 -4.13 -5.03
CA ALA A 124 -2.93 -5.38 -4.45
C ALA A 124 -3.33 -6.60 -5.28
N ILE A 125 -4.61 -6.68 -5.72
CA ILE A 125 -5.10 -7.75 -6.59
C ILE A 125 -4.31 -7.76 -7.91
N LYS A 126 -4.08 -6.61 -8.52
CA LYS A 126 -3.33 -6.54 -9.77
C LYS A 126 -1.88 -6.99 -9.59
N VAL A 127 -1.23 -6.61 -8.50
CA VAL A 127 0.12 -7.10 -8.15
C VAL A 127 0.11 -8.61 -7.95
N ALA A 128 -0.84 -9.14 -7.19
CA ALA A 128 -0.98 -10.56 -6.89
C ALA A 128 -1.26 -11.41 -8.15
N THR A 129 -2.01 -10.87 -9.12
CA THR A 129 -2.40 -11.56 -10.36
C THR A 129 -1.47 -11.29 -11.56
N THR A 130 -0.45 -10.46 -11.41
CA THR A 130 0.60 -10.26 -12.41
C THR A 130 1.76 -11.21 -12.14
N SER A 131 2.27 -11.87 -13.20
CA SER A 131 3.41 -12.79 -13.08
C SER A 131 4.65 -12.11 -12.47
N ILE A 132 5.43 -12.87 -11.69
CA ILE A 132 6.72 -12.40 -11.15
C ILE A 132 7.72 -11.97 -12.21
N ASN A 133 7.54 -12.44 -13.46
CA ASN A 133 8.38 -12.11 -14.60
C ASN A 133 7.88 -10.88 -15.37
N GLN A 134 6.77 -10.29 -14.97
CA GLN A 134 6.13 -9.16 -15.63
C GLN A 134 6.02 -7.97 -14.70
N THR A 135 6.19 -6.78 -15.26
CA THR A 135 5.90 -5.52 -14.58
C THR A 135 4.39 -5.28 -14.52
N VAL A 136 3.90 -4.81 -13.40
CA VAL A 136 2.50 -4.43 -13.22
C VAL A 136 2.17 -3.26 -14.15
N ASP A 137 1.21 -3.46 -15.05
CA ASP A 137 0.69 -2.38 -15.88
C ASP A 137 -0.22 -1.46 -15.04
N PHE A 138 0.41 -0.44 -14.46
CA PHE A 138 -0.30 0.51 -13.60
C PHE A 138 -1.32 1.35 -14.38
N GLY A 139 -1.13 1.57 -15.68
CA GLY A 139 -2.11 2.23 -16.53
C GLY A 139 -3.43 1.46 -16.62
N GLN A 140 -3.36 0.12 -16.62
CA GLN A 140 -4.56 -0.72 -16.55
C GLN A 140 -5.20 -0.66 -15.17
N VAL A 141 -4.42 -0.63 -14.09
CA VAL A 141 -4.95 -0.50 -12.72
C VAL A 141 -5.75 0.79 -12.55
N LEU A 142 -5.22 1.89 -13.06
CA LEU A 142 -5.85 3.21 -12.95
C LEU A 142 -7.24 3.30 -13.62
N LYS A 143 -7.59 2.37 -14.53
CA LYS A 143 -8.93 2.31 -15.11
C LYS A 143 -10.01 1.96 -14.09
N TYR A 144 -9.64 1.26 -13.02
CA TYR A 144 -10.56 0.79 -11.97
C TYR A 144 -10.52 1.70 -10.72
N ILE A 145 -9.68 2.73 -10.70
CA ILE A 145 -9.56 3.72 -9.63
C ILE A 145 -10.30 4.98 -10.02
N GLU A 146 -11.19 5.47 -9.16
CA GLU A 146 -12.11 6.57 -9.46
C GLU A 146 -11.37 7.83 -9.92
N ASN A 147 -10.40 8.32 -9.16
CA ASN A 147 -9.63 9.53 -9.48
C ASN A 147 -8.30 9.23 -10.20
N LYS A 148 -8.11 8.01 -10.67
CA LYS A 148 -6.97 7.57 -11.47
C LYS A 148 -5.62 8.05 -10.87
N LYS A 149 -4.78 8.69 -11.71
CA LYS A 149 -3.45 9.20 -11.32
C LYS A 149 -3.47 10.32 -10.26
N ASP A 150 -4.60 10.92 -10.00
CA ASP A 150 -4.76 11.91 -8.93
C ASP A 150 -4.95 11.22 -7.57
N ALA A 151 -5.49 9.99 -7.57
CA ALA A 151 -5.69 9.16 -6.39
C ALA A 151 -4.46 8.33 -6.03
N PHE A 152 -3.78 7.73 -7.01
CA PHE A 152 -2.64 6.85 -6.79
C PHE A 152 -1.51 7.07 -7.80
N GLY A 153 -0.30 6.84 -7.31
CA GLY A 153 0.91 6.72 -8.09
C GLY A 153 1.82 5.63 -7.53
N GLY A 154 2.92 5.37 -8.21
CA GLY A 154 3.86 4.33 -7.77
C GLY A 154 5.12 4.29 -8.62
N ILE A 155 5.98 3.33 -8.28
CA ILE A 155 7.19 3.00 -9.02
C ILE A 155 6.98 1.72 -9.84
N GLU A 156 7.85 1.49 -10.82
CA GLU A 156 7.88 0.23 -11.56
C GLU A 156 8.01 -0.94 -10.59
N THR A 157 7.04 -1.85 -10.64
CA THR A 157 6.92 -2.96 -9.69
C THR A 157 6.56 -4.25 -10.43
N LYS A 158 7.25 -5.34 -10.12
CA LYS A 158 6.93 -6.67 -10.66
C LYS A 158 5.72 -7.28 -9.94
N GLY A 159 5.02 -8.16 -10.63
CA GLY A 159 3.95 -8.96 -10.05
C GLY A 159 4.45 -9.96 -9.00
N LYS A 160 3.50 -10.64 -8.35
CA LYS A 160 3.77 -11.65 -7.30
C LYS A 160 3.24 -13.03 -7.66
N MET A 161 2.51 -13.17 -8.75
CA MET A 161 1.96 -14.46 -9.17
C MET A 161 3.08 -15.40 -9.62
N LYS A 162 3.23 -16.52 -8.90
CA LYS A 162 4.09 -17.64 -9.28
C LYS A 162 3.27 -18.62 -10.11
N VAL A 163 3.76 -18.97 -11.30
CA VAL A 163 3.14 -20.00 -12.13
C VAL A 163 3.90 -21.30 -11.89
N LEU A 164 3.19 -22.35 -11.52
CA LEU A 164 3.75 -23.71 -11.47
C LEU A 164 3.90 -24.19 -12.92
N LEU A 165 5.10 -24.64 -13.26
CA LEU A 165 5.42 -25.25 -14.55
C LEU A 165 5.11 -26.75 -14.51
#